data_d8e4f0cdfb25925f795ddbabc413fd68
#
_entry.id   d8e4f0cdfb25925f795ddbabc413fd68
#
_cell.length_a   1.000
_cell.length_b   1.000
_cell.length_c   1.000
_cell.angle_alpha   90.00
_cell.angle_beta   90.00
_cell.angle_gamma   90.00
#
_symmetry.space_group_name_H-M   'P 1'
#
loop_
_entity.id
_entity.type
_entity.pdbx_description
1 polymer ?
#
loop_
_entity_poly.entity_id
_entity_poly.type
_entity_poly.pdbx_seq_one_letter_code
_entity_poly.pdbx_strand_id
1 'polypeptide(L)'
;MTEPKEDIRPGTTRMFVSVVPGMAPLVRRQLDRLPGVRVTDSGFDGRSDLVLLDADRGHREQLWALRTIEDLFVEVGRTLRSSGDRPHWIAGRIWRPERVERALSVWSAQVRPLAGTMTYRVIARVLQERSFLRTELRTALTQAISTDRPRWRFADPASIEVWISEYLAGRLVAGLRLSDGAMRQHDGREVERQGALRPTVAAMMVHLAGEPGGTLLDPCCGSGTILAEALAAGWQTGRGVDIDEEAVAIARRNVPGAEIERGDLRHLDLGGTSVDAVVANLPFGQQFDVQGPMSGWLAAALAELARVTRPGGRLVLLAPALPASAVPASLRLRSRDRIRLLGTRTTLWVLDRLPDSDARHGELVPGT
;
A
#
# COMPACT_ATOMS: atom_id res chain seq x y z
N MET A 1 -11.43 25.32 -21.36
CA MET A 1 -10.97 23.93 -21.34
C MET A 1 -12.19 23.04 -21.21
N THR A 2 -12.50 22.28 -22.24
CA THR A 2 -13.61 21.32 -22.25
C THR A 2 -13.34 20.20 -21.26
N GLU A 3 -14.37 19.85 -20.45
CA GLU A 3 -14.33 18.64 -19.63
C GLU A 3 -13.90 17.46 -20.51
N PRO A 4 -13.02 16.58 -20.04
CA PRO A 4 -12.70 15.36 -20.77
C PRO A 4 -14.01 14.60 -21.01
N LYS A 5 -14.30 14.30 -22.29
CA LYS A 5 -15.47 13.48 -22.66
C LYS A 5 -15.48 12.23 -21.79
N GLU A 6 -16.61 12.01 -21.13
CA GLU A 6 -16.84 10.78 -20.36
C GLU A 6 -17.02 9.59 -21.30
N ASP A 7 -15.93 9.05 -21.78
CA ASP A 7 -15.93 7.79 -22.51
C ASP A 7 -15.89 6.62 -21.49
N ILE A 8 -17.04 6.43 -20.79
CA ILE A 8 -17.22 5.25 -19.94
C ILE A 8 -17.58 4.10 -20.88
N ARG A 9 -16.69 3.12 -21.01
CA ARG A 9 -17.01 1.91 -21.76
C ARG A 9 -18.25 1.25 -21.17
N PRO A 10 -19.24 0.82 -21.98
CA PRO A 10 -20.39 0.07 -21.48
C PRO A 10 -19.92 -1.12 -20.65
N GLY A 11 -20.52 -1.33 -19.48
CA GLY A 11 -20.17 -2.46 -18.59
C GLY A 11 -19.02 -2.22 -17.62
N THR A 12 -18.33 -1.04 -17.66
CA THR A 12 -17.28 -0.72 -16.68
C THR A 12 -17.80 0.16 -15.54
N THR A 13 -17.08 0.11 -14.42
CA THR A 13 -17.29 0.97 -13.24
C THR A 13 -16.02 1.76 -13.01
N ARG A 14 -16.12 3.09 -12.89
CA ARG A 14 -15.01 3.92 -12.45
C ARG A 14 -14.84 3.79 -10.95
N MET A 15 -13.62 3.53 -10.56
CA MET A 15 -13.22 3.34 -9.18
C MET A 15 -11.87 4.01 -8.91
N PHE A 16 -11.52 4.17 -7.67
CA PHE A 16 -10.15 4.52 -7.28
C PHE A 16 -9.79 3.91 -5.94
N VAL A 17 -8.51 3.75 -5.73
CA VAL A 17 -7.94 3.24 -4.48
C VAL A 17 -7.03 4.28 -3.86
N SER A 18 -6.96 4.29 -2.53
CA SER A 18 -5.91 5.02 -1.81
C SER A 18 -4.83 4.04 -1.35
N VAL A 19 -3.58 4.48 -1.40
CA VAL A 19 -2.42 3.71 -1.00
C VAL A 19 -1.42 4.58 -0.24
N VAL A 20 -0.50 3.95 0.45
CA VAL A 20 0.60 4.65 1.14
C VAL A 20 1.39 5.51 0.15
N PRO A 21 1.77 6.75 0.50
CA PRO A 21 2.48 7.65 -0.41
C PRO A 21 3.79 7.04 -0.94
N GLY A 22 3.94 7.06 -2.26
CA GLY A 22 5.03 6.45 -3.01
C GLY A 22 4.73 5.03 -3.48
N MET A 23 3.63 4.40 -3.05
CA MET A 23 3.26 3.06 -3.48
C MET A 23 2.43 3.02 -4.77
N ALA A 24 1.92 4.14 -5.26
CA ALA A 24 1.12 4.15 -6.49
C ALA A 24 1.79 3.44 -7.68
N PRO A 25 3.09 3.61 -7.99
CA PRO A 25 3.72 2.89 -9.10
C PRO A 25 3.72 1.37 -8.91
N LEU A 26 3.83 0.88 -7.67
CA LEU A 26 3.81 -0.54 -7.32
C LEU A 26 2.41 -1.12 -7.49
N VAL A 27 1.41 -0.44 -6.91
CA VAL A 27 0.01 -0.86 -7.00
C VAL A 27 -0.50 -0.79 -8.45
N ARG A 28 -0.07 0.20 -9.24
CA ARG A 28 -0.39 0.24 -10.68
C ARG A 28 0.09 -1.02 -11.39
N ARG A 29 1.35 -1.44 -11.20
CA ARG A 29 1.88 -2.70 -11.78
C ARG A 29 1.09 -3.94 -11.34
N GLN A 30 0.57 -3.94 -10.11
CA GLN A 30 -0.29 -5.02 -9.62
C GLN A 30 -1.67 -4.99 -10.29
N LEU A 31 -2.30 -3.81 -10.36
CA LEU A 31 -3.61 -3.60 -10.99
C LEU A 31 -3.59 -3.91 -12.49
N ASP A 32 -2.51 -3.53 -13.20
CA ASP A 32 -2.35 -3.79 -14.64
C ASP A 32 -2.29 -5.28 -15.00
N ARG A 33 -2.05 -6.16 -14.00
CA ARG A 33 -2.07 -7.62 -14.17
C ARG A 33 -3.45 -8.22 -13.91
N LEU A 34 -4.39 -7.47 -13.36
CA LEU A 34 -5.72 -7.96 -13.06
C LEU A 34 -6.59 -7.92 -14.32
N PRO A 35 -7.25 -9.03 -14.69
CA PRO A 35 -8.15 -9.05 -15.83
C PRO A 35 -9.31 -8.06 -15.62
N GLY A 36 -9.72 -7.36 -16.68
CA GLY A 36 -10.83 -6.41 -16.64
C GLY A 36 -10.60 -5.16 -15.80
N VAL A 37 -9.37 -4.88 -15.38
CA VAL A 37 -8.97 -3.67 -14.65
C VAL A 37 -8.02 -2.85 -15.53
N ARG A 38 -8.27 -1.55 -15.64
CA ARG A 38 -7.44 -0.60 -16.38
C ARG A 38 -7.16 0.64 -15.56
N VAL A 39 -5.91 0.88 -15.23
CA VAL A 39 -5.50 2.12 -14.56
C VAL A 39 -5.62 3.30 -15.54
N THR A 40 -6.28 4.37 -15.11
CA THR A 40 -6.56 5.54 -15.94
C THR A 40 -5.75 6.77 -15.55
N ASP A 41 -5.46 6.94 -14.26
CA ASP A 41 -4.70 8.08 -13.73
C ASP A 41 -4.14 7.75 -12.35
N SER A 42 -3.25 8.59 -11.82
CA SER A 42 -2.79 8.50 -10.43
C SER A 42 -2.20 9.83 -9.98
N GLY A 43 -2.17 10.04 -8.66
CA GLY A 43 -1.54 11.21 -8.08
C GLY A 43 -1.54 11.17 -6.56
N PHE A 44 -1.11 12.26 -5.91
CA PHE A 44 -0.98 12.38 -4.47
C PHE A 44 -1.92 13.46 -3.93
N ASP A 45 -2.74 13.13 -2.93
CA ASP A 45 -3.76 14.04 -2.36
C ASP A 45 -3.29 14.83 -1.12
N GLY A 46 -1.99 14.80 -0.84
CA GLY A 46 -1.39 15.40 0.35
C GLY A 46 -1.21 14.42 1.51
N ARG A 47 -1.91 13.28 1.50
CA ARG A 47 -1.83 12.25 2.55
C ARG A 47 -1.63 10.84 2.01
N SER A 48 -2.23 10.53 0.87
CA SER A 48 -2.21 9.21 0.22
C SER A 48 -1.94 9.39 -1.26
N ASP A 49 -1.35 8.39 -1.89
CA ASP A 49 -1.44 8.30 -3.34
C ASP A 49 -2.84 7.76 -3.69
N LEU A 50 -3.40 8.28 -4.78
CA LEU A 50 -4.62 7.76 -5.38
C LEU A 50 -4.30 7.11 -6.72
N VAL A 51 -4.88 5.94 -6.97
CA VAL A 51 -4.82 5.27 -8.27
C VAL A 51 -6.24 5.11 -8.80
N LEU A 52 -6.52 5.77 -9.93
CA LEU A 52 -7.82 5.79 -10.56
C LEU A 52 -7.88 4.70 -11.63
N LEU A 53 -8.99 3.98 -11.70
CA LEU A 53 -9.13 2.83 -12.58
C LEU A 53 -10.57 2.65 -13.10
N ASP A 54 -10.68 1.96 -14.21
CA ASP A 54 -11.91 1.38 -14.71
C ASP A 54 -11.88 -0.13 -14.43
N ALA A 55 -12.96 -0.68 -13.88
CA ALA A 55 -13.10 -2.11 -13.64
C ALA A 55 -14.36 -2.65 -14.30
N ASP A 56 -14.26 -3.75 -15.03
CA ASP A 56 -15.40 -4.47 -15.58
C ASP A 56 -16.26 -5.05 -14.44
N ARG A 57 -17.59 -5.11 -14.63
CA ARG A 57 -18.51 -5.55 -13.58
C ARG A 57 -18.17 -6.90 -12.99
N GLY A 58 -17.76 -7.87 -13.80
CA GLY A 58 -17.40 -9.24 -13.36
C GLY A 58 -16.04 -9.34 -12.66
N HIS A 59 -15.24 -8.26 -12.65
CA HIS A 59 -13.87 -8.27 -12.12
C HIS A 59 -13.67 -7.35 -10.91
N ARG A 60 -14.73 -6.66 -10.46
CA ARG A 60 -14.62 -5.72 -9.32
C ARG A 60 -14.27 -6.40 -8.00
N GLU A 61 -14.73 -7.63 -7.81
CA GLU A 61 -14.55 -8.37 -6.54
C GLU A 61 -13.08 -8.63 -6.23
N GLN A 62 -12.23 -8.82 -7.26
CA GLN A 62 -10.80 -9.02 -7.06
C GLN A 62 -10.10 -7.78 -6.43
N LEU A 63 -10.68 -6.57 -6.54
CA LEU A 63 -10.13 -5.38 -5.90
C LEU A 63 -10.26 -5.43 -4.37
N TRP A 64 -11.26 -6.14 -3.85
CA TRP A 64 -11.44 -6.36 -2.41
C TRP A 64 -10.40 -7.30 -1.81
N ALA A 65 -9.87 -8.21 -2.62
CA ALA A 65 -8.82 -9.14 -2.22
C ALA A 65 -7.43 -8.50 -2.15
N LEU A 66 -7.29 -7.25 -2.65
CA LEU A 66 -6.01 -6.54 -2.64
C LEU A 66 -5.65 -6.09 -1.23
N ARG A 67 -4.64 -6.73 -0.65
CA ARG A 67 -4.11 -6.37 0.67
C ARG A 67 -3.12 -5.19 0.64
N THR A 68 -2.81 -4.67 -0.56
CA THR A 68 -1.83 -3.59 -0.79
C THR A 68 -2.43 -2.19 -0.83
N ILE A 69 -3.76 -2.08 -0.74
CA ILE A 69 -4.50 -0.82 -0.78
C ILE A 69 -5.07 -0.46 0.59
N GLU A 70 -5.21 0.84 0.87
CA GLU A 70 -5.74 1.33 2.14
C GLU A 70 -7.26 1.51 2.09
N ASP A 71 -7.79 2.03 0.98
CA ASP A 71 -9.23 2.22 0.77
C ASP A 71 -9.61 1.98 -0.68
N LEU A 72 -10.84 1.53 -0.88
CA LEU A 72 -11.49 1.35 -2.16
C LEU A 72 -12.71 2.26 -2.26
N PHE A 73 -12.85 2.93 -3.40
CA PHE A 73 -13.94 3.87 -3.67
C PHE A 73 -14.60 3.57 -5.02
N VAL A 74 -15.92 3.71 -5.08
CA VAL A 74 -16.61 3.90 -6.35
C VAL A 74 -16.66 5.39 -6.66
N GLU A 75 -16.25 5.76 -7.88
CA GLU A 75 -16.21 7.16 -8.30
C GLU A 75 -17.61 7.72 -8.54
N VAL A 76 -17.87 8.90 -7.96
CA VAL A 76 -19.05 9.73 -8.24
C VAL A 76 -18.78 10.66 -9.42
N GLY A 77 -17.58 11.23 -9.48
CA GLY A 77 -17.20 12.10 -10.59
C GLY A 77 -15.82 12.70 -10.46
N ARG A 78 -15.33 13.21 -11.60
CA ARG A 78 -14.05 13.95 -11.71
C ARG A 78 -14.33 15.34 -12.28
N THR A 79 -13.51 16.31 -11.89
CA THR A 79 -13.55 17.65 -12.49
C THR A 79 -12.18 18.31 -12.45
N LEU A 80 -12.02 19.30 -13.31
CA LEU A 80 -10.87 20.20 -13.25
C LEU A 80 -11.24 21.41 -12.37
N ARG A 81 -10.24 21.92 -11.67
CA ARG A 81 -10.32 23.16 -10.89
C ARG A 81 -9.55 24.25 -11.62
N SER A 82 -10.20 25.37 -11.88
CA SER A 82 -9.61 26.59 -12.42
C SER A 82 -9.42 27.63 -11.30
N SER A 83 -8.55 28.60 -11.51
CA SER A 83 -8.24 29.63 -10.51
C SER A 83 -9.43 30.52 -10.10
N GLY A 84 -10.48 30.58 -10.91
CA GLY A 84 -11.73 31.32 -10.62
C GLY A 84 -12.88 30.44 -10.12
N ASP A 85 -12.69 29.13 -9.98
CA ASP A 85 -13.76 28.23 -9.55
C ASP A 85 -14.15 28.46 -8.09
N ARG A 86 -15.46 28.48 -7.85
CA ARG A 86 -16.05 28.52 -6.50
C ARG A 86 -16.41 27.11 -6.05
N PRO A 87 -16.36 26.81 -4.73
CA PRO A 87 -16.65 25.48 -4.18
C PRO A 87 -17.96 24.89 -4.65
N HIS A 88 -19.05 25.68 -4.72
CA HIS A 88 -20.37 25.20 -5.15
C HIS A 88 -20.41 24.80 -6.64
N TRP A 89 -19.62 25.42 -7.52
CA TRP A 89 -19.53 25.00 -8.91
C TRP A 89 -18.81 23.66 -9.05
N ILE A 90 -17.75 23.45 -8.26
CA ILE A 90 -17.05 22.18 -8.19
C ILE A 90 -17.99 21.09 -7.67
N ALA A 91 -18.71 21.35 -6.56
CA ALA A 91 -19.68 20.42 -6.00
C ALA A 91 -20.78 20.06 -7.01
N GLY A 92 -21.34 21.02 -7.74
CA GLY A 92 -22.38 20.80 -8.76
C GLY A 92 -21.87 20.03 -10.00
N ARG A 93 -20.60 20.19 -10.37
CA ARG A 93 -20.00 19.39 -11.46
C ARG A 93 -19.75 17.93 -11.06
N ILE A 94 -19.44 17.69 -9.79
CA ILE A 94 -19.15 16.35 -9.25
C ILE A 94 -20.44 15.61 -8.88
N TRP A 95 -21.29 16.23 -8.07
CA TRP A 95 -22.51 15.61 -7.53
C TRP A 95 -23.66 15.76 -8.52
N ARG A 96 -23.67 14.92 -9.57
CA ARG A 96 -24.73 14.87 -10.58
C ARG A 96 -25.61 13.65 -10.32
N PRO A 97 -26.96 13.80 -10.29
CA PRO A 97 -27.89 12.73 -9.90
C PRO A 97 -27.62 11.38 -10.60
N GLU A 98 -27.43 11.39 -11.92
CA GLU A 98 -27.23 10.14 -12.69
C GLU A 98 -25.92 9.43 -12.32
N ARG A 99 -24.86 10.19 -12.00
CA ARG A 99 -23.57 9.64 -11.54
C ARG A 99 -23.67 9.10 -10.13
N VAL A 100 -24.37 9.84 -9.28
CA VAL A 100 -24.62 9.46 -7.88
C VAL A 100 -25.42 8.18 -7.82
N GLU A 101 -26.51 8.04 -8.61
CA GLU A 101 -27.31 6.81 -8.66
C GLU A 101 -26.48 5.59 -9.08
N ARG A 102 -25.63 5.73 -10.09
CA ARG A 102 -24.72 4.65 -10.49
C ARG A 102 -23.75 4.26 -9.37
N ALA A 103 -23.15 5.24 -8.69
CA ALA A 103 -22.24 5.00 -7.58
C ALA A 103 -22.95 4.35 -6.40
N LEU A 104 -24.15 4.82 -6.05
CA LEU A 104 -24.97 4.25 -4.97
C LEU A 104 -25.43 2.83 -5.28
N SER A 105 -25.75 2.51 -6.53
CA SER A 105 -26.05 1.13 -6.95
C SER A 105 -24.88 0.19 -6.69
N VAL A 106 -23.65 0.62 -7.00
CA VAL A 106 -22.45 -0.16 -6.70
C VAL A 106 -22.21 -0.25 -5.20
N TRP A 107 -22.30 0.86 -4.49
CA TRP A 107 -22.12 0.92 -3.05
C TRP A 107 -23.12 0.01 -2.32
N SER A 108 -24.39 0.09 -2.70
CA SER A 108 -25.46 -0.71 -2.09
C SER A 108 -25.29 -2.21 -2.32
N ALA A 109 -24.76 -2.60 -3.47
CA ALA A 109 -24.50 -3.99 -3.79
C ALA A 109 -23.29 -4.58 -3.04
N GLN A 110 -22.32 -3.72 -2.66
CA GLN A 110 -21.05 -4.18 -2.08
C GLN A 110 -20.98 -3.97 -0.56
N VAL A 111 -21.63 -2.95 -0.02
CA VAL A 111 -21.51 -2.60 1.40
C VAL A 111 -22.77 -3.03 2.17
N ARG A 112 -23.93 -2.44 1.82
CA ARG A 112 -25.23 -2.81 2.41
C ARG A 112 -26.36 -2.15 1.65
N PRO A 113 -27.59 -2.72 1.70
CA PRO A 113 -28.77 -2.09 1.10
C PRO A 113 -29.01 -0.67 1.62
N LEU A 114 -29.46 0.21 0.72
CA LEU A 114 -29.93 1.56 1.07
C LEU A 114 -31.32 1.47 1.70
N ALA A 115 -31.38 1.36 3.01
CA ALA A 115 -32.63 1.24 3.74
C ALA A 115 -32.64 2.12 4.99
N GLY A 116 -33.83 2.60 5.39
CA GLY A 116 -34.00 3.46 6.56
C GLY A 116 -33.43 4.86 6.40
N THR A 117 -33.07 5.49 7.51
CA THR A 117 -32.40 6.79 7.51
C THR A 117 -30.92 6.62 7.26
N MET A 118 -30.46 7.02 6.08
CA MET A 118 -29.03 6.99 5.74
C MET A 118 -28.33 8.18 6.39
N THR A 119 -27.12 7.93 6.89
CA THR A 119 -26.23 8.99 7.37
C THR A 119 -25.04 9.13 6.43
N TYR A 120 -24.54 10.35 6.28
CA TYR A 120 -23.38 10.61 5.45
C TYR A 120 -22.42 11.61 6.11
N ARG A 121 -21.15 11.54 5.72
CA ARG A 121 -20.13 12.58 5.99
C ARG A 121 -19.33 12.87 4.75
N VAL A 122 -18.77 14.08 4.69
CA VAL A 122 -17.92 14.54 3.59
C VAL A 122 -16.50 14.76 4.09
N ILE A 123 -15.54 14.16 3.41
CA ILE A 123 -14.11 14.36 3.64
C ILE A 123 -13.53 15.04 2.41
N ALA A 124 -12.99 16.24 2.60
CA ALA A 124 -12.36 17.01 1.52
C ALA A 124 -10.84 17.11 1.74
N ARG A 125 -10.07 16.87 0.68
CA ARG A 125 -8.62 17.04 0.63
C ARG A 125 -8.25 17.91 -0.57
N VAL A 126 -7.56 19.00 -0.35
CA VAL A 126 -7.05 19.89 -1.40
C VAL A 126 -5.56 20.09 -1.19
N LEU A 127 -4.80 20.07 -2.29
CA LEU A 127 -3.33 20.21 -2.24
C LEU A 127 -2.90 21.63 -1.88
N GLN A 128 -3.67 22.62 -2.34
CA GLN A 128 -3.37 24.02 -2.08
C GLN A 128 -4.67 24.80 -1.88
N GLU A 129 -4.81 25.46 -0.72
CA GLU A 129 -5.92 26.33 -0.39
C GLU A 129 -5.65 27.75 -0.95
N ARG A 130 -5.72 27.92 -2.29
CA ARG A 130 -5.44 29.20 -2.95
C ARG A 130 -6.68 30.09 -3.11
N SER A 131 -7.74 29.54 -3.74
CA SER A 131 -8.96 30.28 -4.05
C SER A 131 -10.11 29.97 -3.10
N PHE A 132 -10.00 28.90 -2.33
CA PHE A 132 -10.94 28.52 -1.27
C PHE A 132 -10.29 27.53 -0.30
N LEU A 133 -10.87 27.43 0.89
CA LEU A 133 -10.46 26.47 1.93
C LEU A 133 -11.10 25.08 1.67
N ARG A 134 -10.43 24.03 2.09
CA ARG A 134 -10.97 22.66 2.05
C ARG A 134 -12.32 22.54 2.78
N THR A 135 -12.51 23.35 3.84
CA THR A 135 -13.76 23.42 4.61
C THR A 135 -14.90 23.98 3.78
N GLU A 136 -14.66 24.96 2.91
CA GLU A 136 -15.66 25.54 2.02
C GLU A 136 -16.08 24.53 0.95
N LEU A 137 -15.13 23.77 0.39
CA LEU A 137 -15.45 22.69 -0.55
C LEU A 137 -16.27 21.58 0.13
N ARG A 138 -15.89 21.21 1.36
CA ARG A 138 -16.67 20.24 2.15
C ARG A 138 -18.10 20.72 2.37
N THR A 139 -18.28 21.98 2.79
CA THR A 139 -19.59 22.59 3.02
C THR A 139 -20.42 22.62 1.74
N ALA A 140 -19.83 23.05 0.63
CA ALA A 140 -20.51 23.08 -0.66
C ALA A 140 -21.00 21.70 -1.13
N LEU A 141 -20.17 20.67 -0.97
CA LEU A 141 -20.55 19.30 -1.32
C LEU A 141 -21.60 18.75 -0.34
N THR A 142 -21.49 19.06 0.96
CA THR A 142 -22.52 18.70 1.95
C THR A 142 -23.87 19.32 1.57
N GLN A 143 -23.88 20.57 1.14
CA GLN A 143 -25.11 21.25 0.70
C GLN A 143 -25.68 20.62 -0.57
N ALA A 144 -24.86 20.28 -1.56
CA ALA A 144 -25.31 19.60 -2.77
C ALA A 144 -25.93 18.23 -2.43
N ILE A 145 -25.33 17.47 -1.52
CA ILE A 145 -25.87 16.20 -1.04
C ILE A 145 -27.21 16.39 -0.33
N SER A 146 -27.30 17.34 0.59
CA SER A 146 -28.55 17.62 1.33
C SER A 146 -29.70 18.03 0.41
N THR A 147 -29.39 18.76 -0.65
CA THR A 147 -30.40 19.15 -1.66
C THR A 147 -30.89 17.95 -2.48
N ASP A 148 -29.97 17.08 -2.93
CA ASP A 148 -30.29 15.90 -3.73
C ASP A 148 -30.93 14.78 -2.87
N ARG A 149 -30.52 14.66 -1.61
CA ARG A 149 -30.91 13.60 -0.67
C ARG A 149 -31.49 14.17 0.63
N PRO A 150 -32.65 14.83 0.62
CA PRO A 150 -33.17 15.56 1.77
C PRO A 150 -33.50 14.66 2.97
N ARG A 151 -33.64 13.33 2.77
CA ARG A 151 -33.86 12.35 3.84
C ARG A 151 -32.57 11.86 4.50
N TRP A 152 -31.41 12.17 3.91
CA TRP A 152 -30.13 11.80 4.50
C TRP A 152 -29.72 12.77 5.59
N ARG A 153 -29.05 12.27 6.63
CA ARG A 153 -28.57 13.10 7.75
C ARG A 153 -27.06 13.12 7.81
N PHE A 154 -26.48 14.30 8.02
CA PHE A 154 -25.06 14.42 8.31
C PHE A 154 -24.78 13.84 9.69
N ALA A 155 -23.76 12.96 9.81
CA ALA A 155 -23.30 12.36 11.06
C ALA A 155 -21.83 11.98 10.97
N ASP A 156 -21.18 11.85 12.12
CA ASP A 156 -19.83 11.31 12.26
C ASP A 156 -19.79 10.43 13.53
N PRO A 157 -19.65 9.11 13.43
CA PRO A 157 -19.46 8.33 12.20
C PRO A 157 -20.73 8.27 11.33
N ALA A 158 -20.56 7.98 10.04
CA ALA A 158 -21.62 7.92 9.05
C ALA A 158 -21.62 6.59 8.30
N SER A 159 -22.79 6.23 7.74
CA SER A 159 -22.94 5.03 6.91
C SER A 159 -22.28 5.17 5.55
N ILE A 160 -22.33 6.38 4.98
CA ILE A 160 -21.76 6.71 3.68
C ILE A 160 -20.70 7.77 3.88
N GLU A 161 -19.48 7.45 3.48
CA GLU A 161 -18.40 8.41 3.40
C GLU A 161 -18.23 8.88 1.96
N VAL A 162 -18.40 10.19 1.75
CA VAL A 162 -18.16 10.86 0.48
C VAL A 162 -16.80 11.55 0.56
N TRP A 163 -15.85 11.09 -0.23
CA TRP A 163 -14.53 11.70 -0.29
C TRP A 163 -14.39 12.53 -1.56
N ILE A 164 -13.80 13.72 -1.45
CA ILE A 164 -13.37 14.55 -2.57
C ILE A 164 -11.91 14.92 -2.36
N SER A 165 -11.07 14.55 -3.31
CA SER A 165 -9.62 14.72 -3.24
C SER A 165 -9.08 15.42 -4.49
N GLU A 166 -8.28 16.45 -4.29
CA GLU A 166 -7.39 16.98 -5.33
C GLU A 166 -6.13 16.11 -5.35
N TYR A 167 -5.99 15.23 -6.33
CA TYR A 167 -4.91 14.24 -6.41
C TYR A 167 -3.75 14.65 -7.33
N LEU A 168 -3.98 15.65 -8.17
CA LEU A 168 -3.00 16.40 -8.95
C LEU A 168 -3.43 17.85 -8.96
N ALA A 169 -2.51 18.77 -9.19
CA ALA A 169 -2.80 20.19 -9.24
C ALA A 169 -3.98 20.49 -10.18
N GLY A 170 -5.09 20.94 -9.63
CA GLY A 170 -6.32 21.25 -10.36
C GLY A 170 -7.17 20.03 -10.77
N ARG A 171 -6.79 18.78 -10.45
CA ARG A 171 -7.60 17.58 -10.76
C ARG A 171 -8.24 17.05 -9.50
N LEU A 172 -9.57 17.01 -9.49
CA LEU A 172 -10.35 16.49 -8.38
C LEU A 172 -11.09 15.23 -8.80
N VAL A 173 -11.16 14.28 -7.85
CA VAL A 173 -12.01 13.09 -7.91
C VAL A 173 -12.85 13.00 -6.65
N ALA A 174 -14.10 12.59 -6.79
CA ALA A 174 -14.94 12.25 -5.63
C ALA A 174 -15.52 10.85 -5.78
N GLY A 175 -15.69 10.17 -4.65
CA GLY A 175 -16.25 8.83 -4.60
C GLY A 175 -16.89 8.50 -3.26
N LEU A 176 -17.65 7.41 -3.26
CA LEU A 176 -18.18 6.78 -2.09
C LEU A 176 -17.22 5.69 -1.63
N ARG A 177 -16.83 5.73 -0.37
CA ARG A 177 -15.97 4.70 0.21
C ARG A 177 -16.72 3.38 0.29
N LEU A 178 -16.09 2.34 -0.25
CA LEU A 178 -16.62 0.98 -0.20
C LEU A 178 -15.99 0.17 0.94
N SER A 179 -14.72 0.40 1.23
CA SER A 179 -13.96 -0.28 2.29
C SER A 179 -14.33 0.23 3.67
N ASP A 180 -14.02 -0.57 4.66
CA ASP A 180 -14.02 -0.20 6.09
C ASP A 180 -12.60 -0.16 6.66
N GLY A 181 -12.48 -0.18 7.99
CA GLY A 181 -11.18 -0.19 8.68
C GLY A 181 -10.38 -1.47 8.48
N ALA A 182 -11.06 -2.61 8.27
CA ALA A 182 -10.42 -3.90 8.12
C ALA A 182 -9.47 -3.96 6.90
N MET A 183 -9.83 -3.26 5.80
CA MET A 183 -8.97 -3.17 4.61
C MET A 183 -7.59 -2.55 4.87
N ARG A 184 -7.43 -1.73 5.91
CA ARG A 184 -6.14 -1.13 6.29
C ARG A 184 -5.40 -1.93 7.36
N GLN A 185 -6.18 -2.51 8.29
CA GLN A 185 -5.63 -3.12 9.48
C GLN A 185 -5.31 -4.58 9.27
N HIS A 186 -6.02 -5.25 8.36
CA HIS A 186 -6.02 -6.69 8.15
C HIS A 186 -6.32 -7.45 9.45
N ASP A 187 -6.92 -8.60 9.35
CA ASP A 187 -7.23 -9.43 10.51
C ASP A 187 -5.98 -10.13 11.04
N GLY A 188 -5.96 -10.47 12.34
CA GLY A 188 -5.01 -11.42 12.93
C GLY A 188 -3.93 -10.83 13.82
N ARG A 189 -3.91 -9.50 14.10
CA ARG A 189 -2.99 -8.95 15.09
C ARG A 189 -3.72 -8.56 16.35
N GLU A 190 -3.42 -9.27 17.44
CA GLU A 190 -3.99 -9.00 18.77
C GLU A 190 -3.22 -7.89 19.50
N VAL A 191 -1.91 -7.76 19.24
CA VAL A 191 -1.03 -6.82 19.92
C VAL A 191 -0.25 -5.99 18.92
N GLU A 192 -0.46 -4.67 18.94
CA GLU A 192 0.36 -3.72 18.18
C GLU A 192 1.58 -3.29 19.02
N ARG A 193 2.74 -3.20 18.35
CA ARG A 193 3.98 -2.66 18.91
C ARG A 193 4.30 -1.32 18.28
N GLN A 194 4.85 -0.40 19.06
CA GLN A 194 5.32 0.88 18.52
C GLN A 194 6.37 0.62 17.43
N GLY A 195 6.18 1.24 16.26
CA GLY A 195 7.05 1.01 15.10
C GLY A 195 6.65 -0.17 14.22
N ALA A 196 5.54 -0.88 14.53
CA ALA A 196 5.03 -1.94 13.67
C ALA A 196 4.74 -1.42 12.26
N LEU A 197 5.11 -2.22 11.26
CA LEU A 197 4.85 -1.90 9.87
C LEU A 197 3.34 -1.93 9.56
N ARG A 198 2.86 -1.01 8.71
CA ARG A 198 1.49 -1.07 8.22
C ARG A 198 1.26 -2.35 7.43
N PRO A 199 0.16 -3.09 7.66
CA PRO A 199 -0.14 -4.33 6.93
C PRO A 199 -0.11 -4.16 5.42
N THR A 200 -0.65 -3.07 4.88
CA THR A 200 -0.67 -2.77 3.44
C THR A 200 0.73 -2.63 2.84
N VAL A 201 1.70 -2.13 3.60
CA VAL A 201 3.11 -2.06 3.19
C VAL A 201 3.76 -3.44 3.28
N ALA A 202 3.52 -4.17 4.35
CA ALA A 202 4.00 -5.55 4.49
C ALA A 202 3.46 -6.45 3.36
N ALA A 203 2.17 -6.33 3.04
CA ALA A 203 1.56 -7.04 1.91
C ALA A 203 2.23 -6.70 0.57
N MET A 204 2.57 -5.42 0.34
CA MET A 204 3.32 -5.03 -0.87
C MET A 204 4.74 -5.61 -0.87
N MET A 205 5.43 -5.62 0.26
CA MET A 205 6.76 -6.22 0.36
C MET A 205 6.71 -7.72 0.05
N VAL A 206 5.73 -8.44 0.61
CA VAL A 206 5.49 -9.86 0.32
C VAL A 206 5.15 -10.07 -1.16
N HIS A 207 4.30 -9.22 -1.75
CA HIS A 207 4.00 -9.28 -3.19
C HIS A 207 5.25 -9.10 -4.07
N LEU A 208 6.17 -8.22 -3.68
CA LEU A 208 7.43 -7.99 -4.38
C LEU A 208 8.42 -9.15 -4.22
N ALA A 209 8.27 -9.99 -3.18
CA ALA A 209 9.11 -11.17 -2.99
C ALA A 209 8.89 -12.24 -4.08
N GLY A 210 7.77 -12.20 -4.78
CA GLY A 210 7.47 -13.08 -5.91
C GLY A 210 6.24 -13.96 -5.65
N GLU A 211 6.13 -15.03 -6.46
CA GLU A 211 5.01 -15.98 -6.32
C GLU A 211 5.12 -16.73 -4.99
N PRO A 212 4.00 -16.89 -4.26
CA PRO A 212 4.00 -17.59 -2.99
C PRO A 212 4.31 -19.10 -3.19
N GLY A 213 5.03 -19.63 -2.23
CA GLY A 213 5.42 -21.03 -2.21
C GLY A 213 6.73 -21.19 -1.43
N GLY A 214 6.94 -22.33 -0.76
CA GLY A 214 8.13 -22.57 0.05
C GLY A 214 8.22 -21.66 1.29
N THR A 215 9.43 -21.25 1.65
CA THR A 215 9.74 -20.55 2.91
C THR A 215 10.07 -19.09 2.69
N LEU A 216 9.34 -18.19 3.36
CA LEU A 216 9.66 -16.77 3.47
C LEU A 216 10.26 -16.49 4.88
N LEU A 217 11.39 -15.81 4.91
CA LEU A 217 12.05 -15.38 6.14
C LEU A 217 11.86 -13.88 6.38
N ASP A 218 11.44 -13.52 7.59
CA ASP A 218 11.55 -12.16 8.15
C ASP A 218 12.60 -12.19 9.29
N PRO A 219 13.83 -11.71 9.05
CA PRO A 219 14.95 -11.82 10.00
C PRO A 219 14.96 -10.74 11.09
N CYS A 220 13.95 -9.88 11.15
CA CYS A 220 13.72 -8.88 12.19
C CYS A 220 12.20 -8.66 12.34
N CYS A 221 11.50 -9.74 12.71
CA CYS A 221 10.07 -9.87 12.52
C CYS A 221 9.20 -8.97 13.42
N GLY A 222 9.75 -8.41 14.49
CA GLY A 222 9.01 -7.55 15.40
C GLY A 222 7.75 -8.21 15.92
N SER A 223 6.58 -7.63 15.65
CA SER A 223 5.27 -8.19 16.01
C SER A 223 4.70 -9.19 14.99
N GLY A 224 5.46 -9.58 13.96
CA GLY A 224 5.08 -10.59 12.97
C GLY A 224 4.24 -10.09 11.79
N THR A 225 4.14 -8.79 11.55
CA THR A 225 3.26 -8.24 10.48
C THR A 225 3.59 -8.80 9.10
N ILE A 226 4.87 -8.89 8.72
CA ILE A 226 5.30 -9.44 7.42
C ILE A 226 4.96 -10.93 7.33
N LEU A 227 5.14 -11.68 8.41
CA LEU A 227 4.83 -13.11 8.45
C LEU A 227 3.32 -13.37 8.31
N ALA A 228 2.48 -12.55 8.95
CA ALA A 228 1.03 -12.63 8.78
C ALA A 228 0.61 -12.40 7.33
N GLU A 229 1.19 -11.41 6.66
CA GLU A 229 0.94 -11.14 5.24
C GLU A 229 1.49 -12.24 4.33
N ALA A 230 2.64 -12.83 4.68
CA ALA A 230 3.20 -13.95 3.92
C ALA A 230 2.27 -15.18 3.95
N LEU A 231 1.81 -15.59 5.12
CA LEU A 231 0.87 -16.72 5.25
C LEU A 231 -0.46 -16.41 4.56
N ALA A 232 -0.99 -15.18 4.69
CA ALA A 232 -2.19 -14.74 4.00
C ALA A 232 -2.04 -14.72 2.47
N ALA A 233 -0.83 -14.49 1.95
CA ALA A 233 -0.52 -14.54 0.53
C ALA A 233 -0.29 -15.98 0.00
N GLY A 234 -0.26 -17.01 0.87
CA GLY A 234 -0.10 -18.40 0.49
C GLY A 234 1.33 -18.95 0.55
N TRP A 235 2.25 -18.27 1.22
CA TRP A 235 3.55 -18.86 1.54
C TRP A 235 3.35 -20.06 2.47
N GLN A 236 4.04 -21.18 2.19
CA GLN A 236 3.85 -22.44 2.93
C GLN A 236 4.42 -22.35 4.34
N THR A 237 5.59 -21.71 4.49
CA THR A 237 6.25 -21.52 5.77
C THR A 237 6.66 -20.06 5.93
N GLY A 238 6.23 -19.43 7.01
CA GLY A 238 6.73 -18.15 7.49
C GLY A 238 7.75 -18.39 8.60
N ARG A 239 9.01 -18.00 8.40
CA ARG A 239 10.04 -18.02 9.44
C ARG A 239 10.33 -16.62 9.92
N GLY A 240 10.35 -16.41 11.24
CA GLY A 240 10.64 -15.14 11.89
C GLY A 240 11.81 -15.23 12.83
N VAL A 241 12.70 -14.25 12.78
CA VAL A 241 13.77 -14.10 13.75
C VAL A 241 13.72 -12.67 14.31
N ASP A 242 13.91 -12.53 15.61
CA ASP A 242 14.11 -11.20 16.23
C ASP A 242 15.08 -11.32 17.39
N ILE A 243 15.88 -10.29 17.62
CA ILE A 243 16.84 -10.26 18.73
C ILE A 243 16.13 -10.01 20.08
N ASP A 244 14.97 -9.35 20.02
CA ASP A 244 14.16 -8.98 21.17
C ASP A 244 13.18 -10.11 21.54
N GLU A 245 13.36 -10.68 22.72
CA GLU A 245 12.53 -11.78 23.23
C GLU A 245 11.05 -11.39 23.40
N GLU A 246 10.76 -10.14 23.74
CA GLU A 246 9.39 -9.64 23.84
C GLU A 246 8.73 -9.58 22.43
N ALA A 247 9.47 -9.14 21.42
CA ALA A 247 9.02 -9.17 20.04
C ALA A 247 8.68 -10.59 19.59
N VAL A 248 9.55 -11.55 19.86
CA VAL A 248 9.32 -12.98 19.57
C VAL A 248 8.05 -13.50 20.25
N ALA A 249 7.85 -13.17 21.54
CA ALA A 249 6.66 -13.58 22.27
C ALA A 249 5.37 -12.98 21.68
N ILE A 250 5.40 -11.72 21.25
CA ILE A 250 4.27 -11.04 20.60
C ILE A 250 4.01 -11.65 19.21
N ALA A 251 5.06 -11.84 18.40
CA ALA A 251 4.94 -12.41 17.07
C ALA A 251 4.33 -13.83 17.09
N ARG A 252 4.75 -14.67 18.03
CA ARG A 252 4.17 -16.02 18.23
C ARG A 252 2.67 -15.99 18.54
N ARG A 253 2.21 -14.98 19.30
CA ARG A 253 0.76 -14.78 19.56
C ARG A 253 0.01 -14.30 18.31
N ASN A 254 0.59 -13.32 17.63
CA ASN A 254 -0.04 -12.73 16.45
C ASN A 254 -0.07 -13.68 15.24
N VAL A 255 0.94 -14.58 15.12
CA VAL A 255 1.10 -15.44 13.93
C VAL A 255 1.41 -16.89 14.37
N PRO A 256 0.43 -17.59 14.95
CA PRO A 256 0.66 -18.95 15.49
C PRO A 256 1.05 -19.98 14.42
N GLY A 257 0.81 -19.68 13.12
CA GLY A 257 1.22 -20.53 12.00
C GLY A 257 2.64 -20.32 11.51
N ALA A 258 3.41 -19.36 12.10
CA ALA A 258 4.79 -19.11 11.73
C ALA A 258 5.79 -19.76 12.69
N GLU A 259 6.97 -20.13 12.17
CA GLU A 259 8.11 -20.60 12.96
C GLU A 259 8.91 -19.37 13.43
N ILE A 260 8.86 -19.03 14.71
CA ILE A 260 9.47 -17.80 15.22
C ILE A 260 10.46 -18.12 16.33
N GLU A 261 11.69 -17.61 16.20
CA GLU A 261 12.78 -17.84 17.14
C GLU A 261 13.52 -16.54 17.48
N ARG A 262 14.24 -16.55 18.62
CA ARG A 262 15.13 -15.46 18.98
C ARG A 262 16.47 -15.65 18.29
N GLY A 263 17.00 -14.58 17.68
CA GLY A 263 18.31 -14.64 17.02
C GLY A 263 18.77 -13.28 16.50
N ASP A 264 20.01 -13.26 16.01
CA ASP A 264 20.60 -12.10 15.36
C ASP A 264 20.61 -12.30 13.84
N LEU A 265 20.02 -11.38 13.10
CA LEU A 265 19.95 -11.48 11.64
C LEU A 265 21.33 -11.53 10.95
N ARG A 266 22.42 -11.18 11.66
CA ARG A 266 23.81 -11.29 11.14
C ARG A 266 24.38 -12.70 11.29
N HIS A 267 23.73 -13.56 12.08
CA HIS A 267 24.16 -14.92 12.40
C HIS A 267 22.93 -15.80 12.61
N LEU A 268 22.29 -16.16 11.50
CA LEU A 268 21.06 -16.97 11.53
C LEU A 268 21.39 -18.45 11.73
N ASP A 269 20.69 -19.12 12.65
CA ASP A 269 20.78 -20.58 12.80
C ASP A 269 19.99 -21.29 11.69
N LEU A 270 20.37 -21.00 10.44
CA LEU A 270 19.76 -21.53 9.24
C LEU A 270 20.86 -22.07 8.31
N GLY A 271 20.57 -23.19 7.67
CA GLY A 271 21.40 -23.71 6.60
C GLY A 271 21.53 -22.72 5.44
N GLY A 272 22.63 -22.79 4.68
CA GLY A 272 22.75 -22.02 3.44
C GLY A 272 21.65 -22.42 2.45
N THR A 273 21.15 -21.46 1.66
CA THR A 273 20.12 -21.67 0.62
C THR A 273 18.82 -22.34 1.13
N SER A 274 18.46 -22.08 2.38
CA SER A 274 17.31 -22.73 3.07
C SER A 274 16.00 -22.00 2.91
N VAL A 275 15.99 -20.75 2.41
CA VAL A 275 14.77 -19.96 2.23
C VAL A 275 14.59 -19.48 0.79
N ASP A 276 13.34 -19.37 0.38
CA ASP A 276 12.97 -18.98 -0.99
C ASP A 276 12.97 -17.46 -1.19
N ALA A 277 12.59 -16.73 -0.13
CA ALA A 277 12.60 -15.27 -0.11
C ALA A 277 12.92 -14.73 1.28
N VAL A 278 13.44 -13.52 1.31
CA VAL A 278 13.62 -12.72 2.53
C VAL A 278 12.81 -11.43 2.39
N VAL A 279 12.02 -11.09 3.40
CA VAL A 279 11.30 -9.82 3.49
C VAL A 279 11.56 -9.21 4.84
N ALA A 280 12.13 -8.01 4.89
CA ALA A 280 12.57 -7.40 6.14
C ALA A 280 12.30 -5.89 6.21
N ASN A 281 11.74 -5.44 7.32
CA ASN A 281 11.81 -4.05 7.73
C ASN A 281 13.06 -3.89 8.60
N LEU A 282 14.20 -3.57 7.95
CA LEU A 282 15.48 -3.53 8.65
C LEU A 282 15.48 -2.49 9.79
N PRO A 283 16.21 -2.75 10.89
CA PRO A 283 16.29 -1.80 11.98
C PRO A 283 17.14 -0.59 11.59
N PHE A 284 16.50 0.59 11.49
CA PHE A 284 17.17 1.86 11.21
C PHE A 284 16.72 2.97 12.17
N GLY A 285 17.64 3.89 12.46
CA GLY A 285 17.35 5.11 13.21
C GLY A 285 17.59 5.00 14.71
N GLN A 286 17.11 6.00 15.47
CA GLN A 286 17.35 6.16 16.90
C GLN A 286 16.77 5.05 17.81
N GLN A 287 15.98 4.15 17.27
CA GLN A 287 15.34 3.06 18.04
C GLN A 287 16.22 1.81 18.17
N PHE A 288 17.35 1.77 17.47
CA PHE A 288 18.23 0.61 17.48
C PHE A 288 19.68 1.04 17.75
N ASP A 289 20.19 0.59 18.89
CA ASP A 289 21.60 0.80 19.27
C ASP A 289 22.47 -0.19 18.49
N VAL A 290 22.84 0.21 17.26
CA VAL A 290 23.74 -0.58 16.43
C VAL A 290 25.17 -0.26 16.86
N GLN A 291 25.83 -1.21 17.52
CA GLN A 291 27.24 -1.09 17.87
C GLN A 291 28.13 -1.05 16.60
N GLY A 292 28.89 0.00 16.45
CA GLY A 292 29.85 0.18 15.35
C GLY A 292 29.30 0.93 14.11
N PRO A 293 30.10 1.08 13.05
CA PRO A 293 29.68 1.75 11.83
C PRO A 293 28.52 1.01 11.16
N MET A 294 27.44 1.71 10.88
CA MET A 294 26.23 1.16 10.23
C MET A 294 26.55 0.40 8.94
N SER A 295 27.56 0.83 8.18
CA SER A 295 27.97 0.18 6.94
C SER A 295 28.50 -1.25 7.14
N GLY A 296 29.27 -1.50 8.20
CA GLY A 296 29.77 -2.82 8.54
C GLY A 296 28.66 -3.75 9.01
N TRP A 297 27.75 -3.26 9.86
CA TRP A 297 26.57 -4.00 10.30
C TRP A 297 25.72 -4.44 9.10
N LEU A 298 25.46 -3.50 8.19
CA LEU A 298 24.61 -3.75 7.04
C LEU A 298 25.27 -4.75 6.06
N ALA A 299 26.60 -4.67 5.88
CA ALA A 299 27.34 -5.62 5.04
C ALA A 299 27.26 -7.05 5.60
N ALA A 300 27.46 -7.21 6.94
CA ALA A 300 27.32 -8.50 7.60
C ALA A 300 25.88 -9.06 7.48
N ALA A 301 24.89 -8.19 7.71
CA ALA A 301 23.49 -8.55 7.55
C ALA A 301 23.16 -9.02 6.12
N LEU A 302 23.54 -8.25 5.11
CA LEU A 302 23.26 -8.60 3.71
C LEU A 302 24.01 -9.85 3.25
N ALA A 303 25.23 -10.08 3.74
CA ALA A 303 25.98 -11.31 3.46
C ALA A 303 25.28 -12.55 4.03
N GLU A 304 24.76 -12.44 5.26
CA GLU A 304 24.03 -13.53 5.92
C GLU A 304 22.68 -13.81 5.22
N LEU A 305 21.93 -12.74 4.87
CA LEU A 305 20.68 -12.89 4.13
C LEU A 305 20.91 -13.50 2.74
N ALA A 306 22.00 -13.14 2.08
CA ALA A 306 22.39 -13.76 0.80
C ALA A 306 22.78 -15.23 0.96
N ARG A 307 23.42 -15.61 2.08
CA ARG A 307 23.82 -16.99 2.40
C ARG A 307 22.61 -17.91 2.55
N VAL A 308 21.59 -17.46 3.30
CA VAL A 308 20.42 -18.28 3.58
C VAL A 308 19.43 -18.33 2.42
N THR A 309 19.43 -17.33 1.54
CA THR A 309 18.54 -17.26 0.38
C THR A 309 19.04 -18.16 -0.74
N ARG A 310 18.16 -19.01 -1.30
CA ARG A 310 18.48 -19.85 -2.45
C ARG A 310 18.85 -19.03 -3.70
N PRO A 311 19.68 -19.54 -4.60
CA PRO A 311 19.90 -18.96 -5.93
C PRO A 311 18.56 -18.77 -6.67
N GLY A 312 18.38 -17.59 -7.27
CA GLY A 312 17.12 -17.18 -7.89
C GLY A 312 16.04 -16.68 -6.90
N GLY A 313 16.28 -16.79 -5.61
CA GLY A 313 15.43 -16.21 -4.58
C GLY A 313 15.53 -14.69 -4.55
N ARG A 314 14.70 -14.04 -3.73
CA ARG A 314 14.57 -12.59 -3.69
C ARG A 314 14.61 -12.05 -2.27
N LEU A 315 15.25 -10.89 -2.12
CA LEU A 315 15.24 -10.11 -0.90
C LEU A 315 14.45 -8.82 -1.13
N VAL A 316 13.48 -8.53 -0.26
CA VAL A 316 12.71 -7.27 -0.24
C VAL A 316 12.95 -6.60 1.10
N LEU A 317 13.66 -5.48 1.05
CA LEU A 317 14.12 -4.79 2.24
C LEU A 317 13.53 -3.38 2.31
N LEU A 318 13.02 -3.00 3.46
CA LEU A 318 12.64 -1.62 3.75
C LEU A 318 13.78 -0.97 4.53
N ALA A 319 14.37 0.07 3.93
CA ALA A 319 15.53 0.76 4.49
C ALA A 319 15.67 2.17 3.91
N PRO A 320 16.13 3.18 4.67
CA PRO A 320 16.36 4.52 4.15
C PRO A 320 17.43 4.53 3.04
N ALA A 321 18.49 3.76 3.20
CA ALA A 321 19.58 3.62 2.26
C ALA A 321 20.21 2.22 2.31
N LEU A 322 20.71 1.75 1.17
CA LEU A 322 21.61 0.60 1.03
C LEU A 322 22.85 1.06 0.25
N PRO A 323 23.98 1.31 0.94
CA PRO A 323 25.23 1.63 0.27
C PRO A 323 25.68 0.49 -0.64
N ALA A 324 26.13 0.79 -1.86
CA ALA A 324 26.57 -0.23 -2.81
C ALA A 324 27.69 -1.11 -2.25
N SER A 325 28.58 -0.52 -1.42
CA SER A 325 29.67 -1.24 -0.76
C SER A 325 29.22 -2.28 0.28
N ALA A 326 27.96 -2.21 0.74
CA ALA A 326 27.40 -3.19 1.68
C ALA A 326 26.71 -4.36 0.96
N VAL A 327 26.43 -4.23 -0.34
CA VAL A 327 25.72 -5.25 -1.12
C VAL A 327 26.73 -6.27 -1.65
N PRO A 328 26.68 -7.55 -1.23
CA PRO A 328 27.60 -8.56 -1.71
C PRO A 328 27.37 -8.86 -3.20
N ALA A 329 28.41 -9.30 -3.91
CA ALA A 329 28.38 -9.62 -5.34
C ALA A 329 27.34 -10.69 -5.72
N SER A 330 26.94 -11.53 -4.76
CA SER A 330 25.87 -12.52 -4.93
C SER A 330 24.45 -11.93 -4.97
N LEU A 331 24.29 -10.63 -4.72
CA LEU A 331 23.01 -9.92 -4.81
C LEU A 331 23.04 -8.85 -5.89
N ARG A 332 21.99 -8.78 -6.69
CA ARG A 332 21.81 -7.77 -7.74
C ARG A 332 20.57 -6.93 -7.46
N LEU A 333 20.72 -5.61 -7.47
CA LEU A 333 19.59 -4.69 -7.37
C LEU A 333 18.64 -4.86 -8.56
N ARG A 334 17.39 -5.20 -8.28
CA ARG A 334 16.29 -5.30 -9.25
C ARG A 334 15.50 -4.01 -9.37
N SER A 335 15.05 -3.47 -8.24
CA SER A 335 14.34 -2.19 -8.17
C SER A 335 14.51 -1.51 -6.82
N ARG A 336 14.25 -0.20 -6.83
CA ARG A 336 14.11 0.62 -5.63
C ARG A 336 12.96 1.60 -5.79
N ASP A 337 12.07 1.62 -4.82
CA ASP A 337 10.89 2.47 -4.84
C ASP A 337 10.83 3.29 -3.54
N ARG A 338 10.79 4.63 -3.66
CA ARG A 338 10.74 5.53 -2.50
C ARG A 338 9.31 5.65 -2.01
N ILE A 339 9.11 5.41 -0.72
CA ILE A 339 7.81 5.54 -0.07
C ILE A 339 7.91 6.48 1.13
N ARG A 340 6.76 6.90 1.66
CA ARG A 340 6.69 7.72 2.87
C ARG A 340 5.84 7.02 3.92
N LEU A 341 6.44 6.68 5.05
CA LEU A 341 5.79 6.06 6.20
C LEU A 341 5.79 7.03 7.38
N LEU A 342 4.62 7.35 7.94
CA LEU A 342 4.47 8.24 9.09
C LEU A 342 5.25 9.56 8.95
N GLY A 343 5.27 10.11 7.73
CA GLY A 343 6.01 11.35 7.43
C GLY A 343 7.50 11.14 7.06
N THR A 344 8.08 10.00 7.36
CA THR A 344 9.48 9.68 7.08
C THR A 344 9.65 9.07 5.70
N ARG A 345 10.68 9.52 4.96
CA ARG A 345 11.04 8.92 3.66
C ARG A 345 11.87 7.66 3.89
N THR A 346 11.48 6.58 3.25
CA THR A 346 12.21 5.32 3.24
C THR A 346 12.17 4.71 1.84
N THR A 347 12.85 3.59 1.63
CA THR A 347 12.95 2.97 0.31
C THR A 347 12.71 1.47 0.42
N LEU A 348 11.88 0.95 -0.45
CA LEU A 348 11.74 -0.47 -0.72
C LEU A 348 12.84 -0.87 -1.72
N TRP A 349 13.69 -1.78 -1.31
CA TRP A 349 14.77 -2.34 -2.11
C TRP A 349 14.42 -3.77 -2.47
N VAL A 350 14.49 -4.10 -3.74
CA VAL A 350 14.31 -5.48 -4.22
C VAL A 350 15.61 -5.94 -4.83
N LEU A 351 16.15 -7.04 -4.29
CA LEU A 351 17.41 -7.63 -4.76
C LEU A 351 17.14 -9.08 -5.18
N ASP A 352 17.75 -9.51 -6.28
CA ASP A 352 17.74 -10.89 -6.73
C ASP A 352 19.01 -11.60 -6.23
N ARG A 353 18.89 -12.81 -5.67
CA ARG A 353 20.04 -13.69 -5.35
C ARG A 353 20.52 -14.34 -6.65
N LEU A 354 21.73 -14.01 -7.06
CA LEU A 354 22.32 -14.54 -8.29
C LEU A 354 22.63 -16.03 -8.16
N PRO A 355 22.65 -16.80 -9.26
CA PRO A 355 23.23 -18.12 -9.29
C PRO A 355 24.72 -18.10 -8.85
N ASP A 356 25.18 -19.19 -8.24
CA ASP A 356 26.56 -19.25 -7.72
C ASP A 356 27.63 -19.19 -8.84
N SER A 357 27.28 -19.54 -10.08
CA SER A 357 28.12 -19.36 -11.27
C SER A 357 28.39 -17.89 -11.62
N ASP A 358 27.37 -17.03 -11.46
CA ASP A 358 27.43 -15.63 -11.86
C ASP A 358 28.12 -14.76 -10.80
N ALA A 359 28.11 -15.20 -9.54
CA ALA A 359 28.83 -14.53 -8.45
C ALA A 359 30.35 -14.58 -8.61
N ARG A 360 30.88 -15.53 -9.35
CA ARG A 360 32.35 -15.70 -9.60
C ARG A 360 32.90 -14.86 -10.76
N HIS A 361 32.02 -14.29 -11.59
CA HIS A 361 32.41 -13.49 -12.76
C HIS A 361 32.42 -11.98 -12.50
N GLY A 362 32.10 -11.56 -11.28
CA GLY A 362 32.16 -10.15 -10.86
C GLY A 362 33.57 -9.68 -10.41
N GLU A 363 34.56 -10.56 -10.32
CA GLU A 363 35.93 -10.21 -10.07
C GLU A 363 36.73 -10.25 -11.37
N LEU A 364 37.32 -9.08 -11.71
CA LEU A 364 38.38 -8.84 -12.70
C LEU A 364 37.97 -8.60 -14.16
N VAL A 365 37.80 -7.31 -14.49
CA VAL A 365 38.52 -6.76 -15.64
C VAL A 365 39.43 -5.65 -15.12
N PRO A 366 40.75 -5.90 -14.96
CA PRO A 366 41.71 -4.81 -14.83
C PRO A 366 41.79 -4.12 -16.19
N GLY A 367 41.66 -2.77 -16.17
CA GLY A 367 41.81 -1.95 -17.37
C GLY A 367 43.14 -2.14 -18.07
N THR A 368 43.06 -2.20 -19.37
CA THR A 368 44.13 -1.77 -20.28
C THR A 368 43.75 -0.43 -20.89
#